data_acaafccb2cbee82378aab4df86d7d99a
#
_entry.id   acaafccb2cbee82378aab4df86d7d99a
#
_cell.length_a   1.000
_cell.length_b   1.000
_cell.length_c   1.000
_cell.angle_alpha   90.00
_cell.angle_beta   90.00
_cell.angle_gamma   90.00
#
_symmetry.space_group_name_H-M   'P 1'
#
loop_
_entity.id
_entity.type
_entity.pdbx_description
1 polymer ?
#
loop_
_entity_poly.entity_id
_entity_poly.type
_entity_poly.pdbx_seq_one_letter_code
_entity_poly.pdbx_strand_id
1 'polypeptide(L)'
;MLSFESDYIQGAHEKILQRLTETNRESLSGYGSDRYCKSAKAKIRQACDCEEAEVFFLTGGTQTNETVIRTMLAPYEGVIAAKTGHVSTHEAGAIEYTGHKVLELPQHNGKLDAEEVREYLETYWADGNHEHMVFPGMVYISHPTEYGTLYSRSELESLAGVCRSYQIPLYLDGARLGYGLMSHETDVTLPVVAECCDVFYIGGTKVGALCGEAVVFTKQNMPKHFMTMVKQSGALLAKGRLLGIQFDTLFTDNLYYEISSHAIEMAEELKKLFREKGFRFYLESPTNQQFVILENDLMERLQEQVAFSFWEKYDEDHTVVRFATSWSTTKEDIEQLRELLSNM
;
A
#
# COMPACT_ATOMS: atom_id res chain seq x y z
N MET A 1 -1.92 -5.80 26.55
CA MET A 1 -1.13 -6.64 25.64
C MET A 1 -0.39 -5.71 24.71
N LEU A 2 0.92 -5.82 24.64
CA LEU A 2 1.75 -5.06 23.72
C LEU A 2 1.46 -5.53 22.29
N SER A 3 1.36 -4.61 21.30
CA SER A 3 0.95 -5.01 19.95
C SER A 3 1.82 -4.41 18.86
N PHE A 4 2.39 -5.30 18.06
CA PHE A 4 3.05 -5.06 16.77
C PHE A 4 2.38 -5.86 15.65
N GLU A 5 1.10 -6.22 15.82
CA GLU A 5 0.38 -7.11 14.90
C GLU A 5 0.18 -6.47 13.53
N SER A 6 -0.24 -5.21 13.50
CA SER A 6 -0.48 -4.49 12.26
C SER A 6 -0.45 -2.98 12.46
N ASP A 7 -0.30 -2.25 11.36
CA ASP A 7 -0.22 -0.80 11.27
C ASP A 7 -1.59 -0.11 11.04
N TYR A 8 -2.70 -0.84 11.24
CA TYR A 8 -4.06 -0.32 11.07
C TYR A 8 -5.02 -0.69 12.23
N ILE A 9 -4.47 -1.06 13.39
CA ILE A 9 -5.30 -1.51 14.54
C ILE A 9 -5.63 -0.38 15.53
N GLN A 10 -4.90 0.73 15.49
CA GLN A 10 -5.23 1.93 16.24
C GLN A 10 -6.22 2.82 15.48
N GLY A 11 -6.74 3.84 16.16
CA GLY A 11 -7.61 4.85 15.55
C GLY A 11 -6.86 5.78 14.60
N ALA A 12 -7.25 7.05 14.53
CA ALA A 12 -6.55 8.04 13.75
C ALA A 12 -5.62 8.90 14.59
N HIS A 13 -4.62 9.50 13.93
CA HIS A 13 -3.77 10.54 14.51
C HIS A 13 -4.61 11.69 15.09
N GLU A 14 -4.24 12.21 16.26
CA GLU A 14 -5.01 13.20 17.01
C GLU A 14 -5.35 14.46 16.21
N LYS A 15 -4.46 14.96 15.34
CA LYS A 15 -4.73 16.10 14.46
C LYS A 15 -5.91 15.84 13.53
N ILE A 16 -6.08 14.60 13.08
CA ILE A 16 -7.23 14.20 12.23
C ILE A 16 -8.52 14.23 13.05
N LEU A 17 -8.51 13.60 14.24
CA LEU A 17 -9.69 13.56 15.12
C LEU A 17 -10.10 14.99 15.54
N GLN A 18 -9.14 15.83 15.87
CA GLN A 18 -9.37 17.25 16.17
C GLN A 18 -10.06 17.94 14.99
N ARG A 19 -9.51 17.77 13.77
CA ARG A 19 -10.06 18.42 12.57
C ARG A 19 -11.45 17.95 12.23
N LEU A 20 -11.74 16.66 12.39
CA LEU A 20 -13.08 16.11 12.24
C LEU A 20 -14.07 16.72 13.25
N THR A 21 -13.65 16.88 14.49
CA THR A 21 -14.46 17.48 15.57
C THR A 21 -14.75 18.95 15.30
N GLU A 22 -13.74 19.76 14.97
CA GLU A 22 -13.86 21.19 14.67
C GLU A 22 -14.85 21.44 13.54
N THR A 23 -14.83 20.61 12.51
CA THR A 23 -15.61 20.79 11.28
C THR A 23 -16.97 20.10 11.32
N ASN A 24 -17.28 19.35 12.39
CA ASN A 24 -18.44 18.43 12.44
C ASN A 24 -19.79 19.09 12.15
N ARG A 25 -19.98 20.35 12.56
CA ARG A 25 -21.26 21.07 12.37
C ARG A 25 -21.36 21.87 11.07
N GLU A 26 -20.33 21.82 10.22
CA GLU A 26 -20.36 22.53 8.95
C GLU A 26 -21.31 21.85 7.96
N SER A 27 -22.12 22.64 7.27
CA SER A 27 -22.92 22.19 6.13
C SER A 27 -22.08 22.23 4.86
N LEU A 28 -21.78 21.07 4.29
CA LEU A 28 -20.89 20.91 3.13
C LEU A 28 -21.57 20.10 2.03
N SER A 29 -21.14 20.31 0.79
CA SER A 29 -21.55 19.51 -0.36
C SER A 29 -21.17 18.04 -0.15
N GLY A 30 -22.02 17.12 -0.62
CA GLY A 30 -21.77 15.67 -0.51
C GLY A 30 -20.86 15.11 -1.58
N TYR A 31 -20.59 13.81 -1.46
CA TYR A 31 -19.94 12.97 -2.47
C TYR A 31 -18.55 13.47 -2.91
N GLY A 32 -17.78 14.06 -1.99
CA GLY A 32 -16.41 14.52 -2.25
C GLY A 32 -16.29 15.80 -3.07
N SER A 33 -17.39 16.59 -3.19
CA SER A 33 -17.38 17.88 -3.90
C SER A 33 -17.17 19.08 -2.94
N ASP A 34 -16.97 18.82 -1.66
CA ASP A 34 -16.74 19.81 -0.62
C ASP A 34 -15.34 20.46 -0.68
N ARG A 35 -15.17 21.53 0.11
CA ARG A 35 -13.93 22.31 0.12
C ARG A 35 -12.71 21.55 0.64
N TYR A 36 -12.89 20.62 1.58
CA TYR A 36 -11.80 19.83 2.14
C TYR A 36 -11.30 18.80 1.14
N CYS A 37 -12.20 18.11 0.44
CA CYS A 37 -11.83 17.25 -0.67
C CYS A 37 -11.09 18.03 -1.78
N LYS A 38 -11.54 19.24 -2.11
CA LYS A 38 -10.85 20.10 -3.10
C LYS A 38 -9.44 20.49 -2.63
N SER A 39 -9.32 20.91 -1.37
CA SER A 39 -8.03 21.28 -0.76
C SER A 39 -7.07 20.09 -0.71
N ALA A 40 -7.53 18.92 -0.23
CA ALA A 40 -6.74 17.71 -0.19
C ALA A 40 -6.22 17.29 -1.58
N LYS A 41 -7.10 17.32 -2.60
CA LYS A 41 -6.71 17.03 -3.98
C LYS A 41 -5.64 17.99 -4.52
N ALA A 42 -5.75 19.27 -4.20
CA ALA A 42 -4.75 20.28 -4.61
C ALA A 42 -3.39 20.03 -3.95
N LYS A 43 -3.38 19.74 -2.64
CA LYS A 43 -2.15 19.41 -1.91
C LYS A 43 -1.48 18.13 -2.42
N ILE A 44 -2.28 17.08 -2.74
CA ILE A 44 -1.77 15.85 -3.33
C ILE A 44 -1.15 16.11 -4.70
N ARG A 45 -1.80 16.87 -5.59
CA ARG A 45 -1.21 17.27 -6.88
C ARG A 45 0.11 17.97 -6.72
N GLN A 46 0.18 18.91 -5.79
CA GLN A 46 1.42 19.64 -5.48
C GLN A 46 2.50 18.70 -4.95
N ALA A 47 2.16 17.78 -4.04
CA ALA A 47 3.12 16.80 -3.50
C ALA A 47 3.64 15.82 -4.56
N CYS A 48 2.82 15.51 -5.57
CA CYS A 48 3.18 14.67 -6.72
C CYS A 48 3.93 15.42 -7.83
N ASP A 49 4.04 16.75 -7.73
CA ASP A 49 4.50 17.62 -8.84
C ASP A 49 3.74 17.33 -10.15
N CYS A 50 2.43 17.09 -10.05
CA CYS A 50 1.57 16.68 -11.16
C CYS A 50 0.23 17.44 -11.10
N GLU A 51 0.20 18.66 -11.64
CA GLU A 51 -0.98 19.55 -11.56
C GLU A 51 -2.20 18.98 -12.28
N GLU A 52 -1.99 18.24 -13.37
CA GLU A 52 -3.04 17.64 -14.19
C GLU A 52 -3.60 16.33 -13.61
N ALA A 53 -3.04 15.84 -12.51
CA ALA A 53 -3.51 14.61 -11.90
C ALA A 53 -4.97 14.71 -11.43
N GLU A 54 -5.72 13.66 -11.69
CA GLU A 54 -7.10 13.50 -11.22
C GLU A 54 -7.07 12.66 -9.94
N VAL A 55 -7.61 13.18 -8.85
CA VAL A 55 -7.57 12.53 -7.54
C VAL A 55 -8.97 12.14 -7.09
N PHE A 56 -9.13 10.89 -6.62
CA PHE A 56 -10.38 10.37 -6.07
C PHE A 56 -10.13 9.66 -4.74
N PHE A 57 -11.05 9.81 -3.77
CA PHE A 57 -10.92 9.17 -2.46
C PHE A 57 -11.85 7.96 -2.34
N LEU A 58 -11.29 6.83 -1.89
CA LEU A 58 -11.99 5.58 -1.58
C LEU A 58 -11.71 5.18 -0.13
N THR A 59 -12.42 4.19 0.42
CA THR A 59 -12.42 3.94 1.88
C THR A 59 -11.39 2.94 2.35
N GLY A 60 -10.85 2.10 1.49
CA GLY A 60 -9.90 1.07 1.87
C GLY A 60 -9.20 0.43 0.67
N GLY A 61 -8.06 -0.24 0.90
CA GLY A 61 -7.17 -0.76 -0.13
C GLY A 61 -7.86 -1.75 -1.09
N THR A 62 -8.50 -2.79 -0.57
CA THR A 62 -9.21 -3.80 -1.39
C THR A 62 -10.30 -3.17 -2.27
N GLN A 63 -11.11 -2.25 -1.70
CA GLN A 63 -12.11 -1.51 -2.47
C GLN A 63 -11.45 -0.66 -3.57
N THR A 64 -10.30 -0.10 -3.27
CA THR A 64 -9.53 0.72 -4.22
C THR A 64 -8.99 -0.13 -5.36
N ASN A 65 -8.35 -1.26 -5.05
CA ASN A 65 -7.83 -2.19 -6.05
C ASN A 65 -8.95 -2.74 -6.94
N GLU A 66 -10.04 -3.22 -6.35
CA GLU A 66 -11.22 -3.70 -7.07
C GLU A 66 -11.77 -2.61 -8.01
N THR A 67 -11.96 -1.39 -7.49
CA THR A 67 -12.55 -0.30 -8.25
C THR A 67 -11.66 0.16 -9.41
N VAL A 68 -10.35 0.34 -9.16
CA VAL A 68 -9.40 0.80 -10.18
C VAL A 68 -9.26 -0.26 -11.28
N ILE A 69 -8.98 -1.50 -10.92
CA ILE A 69 -8.78 -2.59 -11.89
C ILE A 69 -10.04 -2.80 -12.73
N ARG A 70 -11.20 -2.93 -12.08
CA ARG A 70 -12.48 -3.14 -12.77
C ARG A 70 -12.82 -2.02 -13.73
N THR A 71 -12.48 -0.78 -13.42
CA THR A 71 -12.90 0.37 -14.21
C THR A 71 -11.92 0.73 -15.31
N MET A 72 -10.67 0.33 -15.19
CA MET A 72 -9.62 0.59 -16.19
C MET A 72 -9.49 -0.55 -17.20
N LEU A 73 -9.84 -1.77 -16.85
CA LEU A 73 -9.74 -2.93 -17.73
C LEU A 73 -11.02 -3.16 -18.54
N ALA A 74 -10.85 -3.60 -19.79
CA ALA A 74 -11.94 -4.15 -20.59
C ALA A 74 -12.30 -5.57 -20.07
N PRO A 75 -13.55 -6.05 -20.28
CA PRO A 75 -14.02 -7.33 -19.74
C PRO A 75 -13.20 -8.59 -20.09
N TYR A 76 -12.39 -8.52 -21.12
CA TYR A 76 -11.50 -9.62 -21.58
C TYR A 76 -10.07 -9.48 -21.07
N GLU A 77 -9.77 -8.44 -20.31
CA GLU A 77 -8.43 -8.15 -19.80
C GLU A 77 -8.25 -8.65 -18.38
N GLY A 78 -7.00 -8.99 -18.07
CA GLY A 78 -6.52 -9.33 -16.72
C GLY A 78 -5.40 -8.42 -16.28
N VAL A 79 -5.05 -8.51 -15.02
CA VAL A 79 -3.99 -7.72 -14.38
C VAL A 79 -2.79 -8.62 -14.06
N ILE A 80 -1.60 -8.24 -14.55
CA ILE A 80 -0.33 -8.87 -14.19
C ILE A 80 0.04 -8.43 -12.79
N ALA A 81 0.35 -9.38 -11.90
CA ALA A 81 0.81 -9.12 -10.54
C ALA A 81 1.86 -10.16 -10.10
N ALA A 82 2.68 -9.79 -9.13
CA ALA A 82 3.53 -10.77 -8.46
C ALA A 82 2.68 -11.84 -7.78
N LYS A 83 3.12 -13.11 -7.80
CA LYS A 83 2.42 -14.21 -7.12
C LYS A 83 2.13 -13.93 -5.64
N THR A 84 2.94 -13.09 -4.99
CA THR A 84 2.76 -12.63 -3.60
C THR A 84 2.11 -11.27 -3.49
N GLY A 85 1.71 -10.66 -4.60
CA GLY A 85 1.03 -9.36 -4.60
C GLY A 85 -0.29 -9.41 -3.83
N HIS A 86 -0.69 -8.30 -3.25
CA HIS A 86 -1.88 -8.25 -2.38
C HIS A 86 -3.14 -8.71 -3.10
N VAL A 87 -3.31 -8.33 -4.37
CA VAL A 87 -4.45 -8.75 -5.21
C VAL A 87 -4.45 -10.26 -5.52
N SER A 88 -3.27 -10.91 -5.47
CA SER A 88 -3.15 -12.37 -5.69
C SER A 88 -3.49 -13.17 -4.44
N THR A 89 -3.19 -12.65 -3.23
CA THR A 89 -3.16 -13.45 -1.99
C THR A 89 -4.09 -12.98 -0.87
N HIS A 90 -4.37 -11.68 -0.74
CA HIS A 90 -4.98 -11.10 0.46
C HIS A 90 -6.27 -10.30 0.22
N GLU A 91 -6.91 -10.46 -0.94
CA GLU A 91 -8.16 -9.75 -1.25
C GLU A 91 -9.37 -10.66 -1.46
N ALA A 92 -9.30 -11.90 -0.97
CA ALA A 92 -10.40 -12.86 -1.03
C ALA A 92 -11.00 -13.07 -2.44
N GLY A 93 -10.18 -12.93 -3.50
CA GLY A 93 -10.62 -13.03 -4.88
C GLY A 93 -11.46 -11.82 -5.33
N ALA A 94 -11.24 -10.63 -4.76
CA ALA A 94 -12.00 -9.43 -5.12
C ALA A 94 -11.84 -9.06 -6.61
N ILE A 95 -10.67 -9.27 -7.18
CA ILE A 95 -10.42 -8.98 -8.59
C ILE A 95 -11.17 -9.98 -9.49
N GLU A 96 -11.07 -11.26 -9.18
CA GLU A 96 -11.78 -12.33 -9.91
C GLU A 96 -13.30 -12.16 -9.79
N TYR A 97 -13.79 -11.68 -8.63
CA TYR A 97 -15.21 -11.38 -8.44
C TYR A 97 -15.72 -10.30 -9.39
N THR A 98 -14.88 -9.37 -9.83
CA THR A 98 -15.22 -8.37 -10.83
C THR A 98 -15.22 -8.90 -12.28
N GLY A 99 -14.76 -10.14 -12.48
CA GLY A 99 -14.67 -10.79 -13.78
C GLY A 99 -13.28 -10.69 -14.44
N HIS A 100 -12.30 -10.11 -13.74
CA HIS A 100 -10.93 -10.01 -14.24
C HIS A 100 -10.05 -11.09 -13.62
N LYS A 101 -9.11 -11.62 -14.39
CA LYS A 101 -8.14 -12.60 -13.92
C LYS A 101 -6.88 -11.90 -13.42
N VAL A 102 -6.35 -12.34 -12.28
CA VAL A 102 -4.98 -12.02 -11.90
C VAL A 102 -4.04 -12.96 -12.66
N LEU A 103 -3.10 -12.38 -13.40
CA LEU A 103 -2.07 -13.06 -14.19
C LEU A 103 -0.79 -13.04 -13.36
N GLU A 104 -0.58 -14.10 -12.60
CA GLU A 104 0.52 -14.19 -11.64
C GLU A 104 1.85 -14.46 -12.34
N LEU A 105 2.87 -13.64 -12.04
CA LEU A 105 4.26 -13.87 -12.42
C LEU A 105 5.13 -14.20 -11.20
N PRO A 106 6.32 -14.80 -11.43
CA PRO A 106 7.31 -14.98 -10.38
C PRO A 106 7.60 -13.69 -9.62
N GLN A 107 8.06 -13.82 -8.39
CA GLN A 107 8.42 -12.67 -7.55
C GLN A 107 9.85 -12.80 -7.03
N HIS A 108 10.50 -11.66 -6.81
CA HIS A 108 11.84 -11.55 -6.24
C HIS A 108 11.77 -10.66 -4.99
N ASN A 109 11.66 -11.28 -3.81
CA ASN A 109 11.40 -10.59 -2.54
C ASN A 109 10.14 -9.68 -2.61
N GLY A 110 9.07 -10.19 -3.22
CA GLY A 110 7.80 -9.47 -3.40
C GLY A 110 7.72 -8.59 -4.66
N LYS A 111 8.83 -8.36 -5.37
CA LYS A 111 8.86 -7.52 -6.57
C LYS A 111 8.64 -8.32 -7.86
N LEU A 112 8.03 -7.68 -8.86
CA LEU A 112 8.09 -8.08 -10.27
C LEU A 112 9.42 -7.62 -10.88
N ASP A 113 9.99 -8.42 -11.75
CA ASP A 113 11.11 -8.03 -12.60
C ASP A 113 10.60 -7.52 -13.96
N ALA A 114 11.13 -6.40 -14.44
CA ALA A 114 10.68 -5.78 -15.68
C ALA A 114 10.96 -6.64 -16.92
N GLU A 115 12.05 -7.40 -16.93
CA GLU A 115 12.39 -8.29 -18.05
C GLU A 115 11.48 -9.51 -18.08
N GLU A 116 11.15 -10.09 -16.92
CA GLU A 116 10.17 -11.18 -16.85
C GLU A 116 8.77 -10.75 -17.30
N VAL A 117 8.36 -9.51 -16.96
CA VAL A 117 7.11 -8.92 -17.49
C VAL A 117 7.18 -8.77 -19.01
N ARG A 118 8.31 -8.31 -19.53
CA ARG A 118 8.54 -8.18 -20.99
C ARG A 118 8.46 -9.54 -21.68
N GLU A 119 9.19 -10.54 -21.19
CA GLU A 119 9.21 -11.89 -21.75
C GLU A 119 7.80 -12.52 -21.75
N TYR A 120 7.04 -12.31 -20.68
CA TYR A 120 5.65 -12.75 -20.61
C TYR A 120 4.78 -12.12 -21.72
N LEU A 121 4.89 -10.80 -21.91
CA LEU A 121 4.16 -10.06 -22.92
C LEU A 121 4.60 -10.45 -24.34
N GLU A 122 5.90 -10.60 -24.59
CA GLU A 122 6.43 -11.08 -25.87
C GLU A 122 5.91 -12.49 -26.20
N THR A 123 5.94 -13.40 -25.24
CA THR A 123 5.42 -14.76 -25.40
C THR A 123 3.92 -14.75 -25.71
N TYR A 124 3.15 -13.94 -24.98
CA TYR A 124 1.72 -13.78 -25.20
C TYR A 124 1.42 -13.31 -26.64
N TRP A 125 2.08 -12.26 -27.09
CA TRP A 125 1.84 -11.70 -28.42
C TRP A 125 2.40 -12.56 -29.57
N ALA A 126 3.39 -13.40 -29.32
CA ALA A 126 3.91 -14.34 -30.29
C ALA A 126 3.01 -15.58 -30.49
N ASP A 127 2.11 -15.87 -29.54
CA ASP A 127 1.17 -16.99 -29.68
C ASP A 127 0.08 -16.65 -30.71
N GLY A 128 -0.01 -17.44 -31.77
CA GLY A 128 -1.05 -17.28 -32.79
C GLY A 128 -2.49 -17.48 -32.28
N ASN A 129 -2.64 -18.01 -31.06
CA ASN A 129 -3.94 -18.22 -30.40
C ASN A 129 -4.19 -17.23 -29.25
N HIS A 130 -3.40 -16.16 -29.12
CA HIS A 130 -3.52 -15.22 -28.00
C HIS A 130 -4.93 -14.62 -27.84
N GLU A 131 -5.72 -14.50 -28.92
CA GLU A 131 -7.12 -14.05 -28.88
C GLU A 131 -8.07 -15.01 -28.12
N HIS A 132 -7.63 -16.24 -27.82
CA HIS A 132 -8.36 -17.19 -26.96
C HIS A 132 -7.92 -17.12 -25.48
N MET A 133 -6.97 -16.26 -25.17
CA MET A 133 -6.40 -16.09 -23.84
C MET A 133 -6.92 -14.79 -23.20
N VAL A 134 -6.74 -14.66 -21.88
CA VAL A 134 -7.00 -13.39 -21.20
C VAL A 134 -5.92 -12.38 -21.60
N PHE A 135 -6.33 -11.23 -22.08
CA PHE A 135 -5.39 -10.15 -22.46
C PHE A 135 -4.72 -9.55 -21.22
N PRO A 136 -3.39 -9.42 -21.21
CA PRO A 136 -2.68 -8.69 -20.16
C PRO A 136 -2.90 -7.18 -20.33
N GLY A 137 -3.84 -6.62 -19.56
CA GLY A 137 -4.31 -5.25 -19.74
C GLY A 137 -3.73 -4.24 -18.74
N MET A 138 -2.99 -4.69 -17.71
CA MET A 138 -2.42 -3.83 -16.67
C MET A 138 -1.28 -4.55 -15.97
N VAL A 139 -0.27 -3.82 -15.49
CA VAL A 139 0.69 -4.30 -14.51
C VAL A 139 0.39 -3.65 -13.16
N TYR A 140 0.24 -4.48 -12.12
CA TYR A 140 0.04 -4.08 -10.73
C TYR A 140 1.28 -4.40 -9.90
N ILE A 141 1.71 -3.44 -9.08
CA ILE A 141 2.78 -3.62 -8.10
C ILE A 141 2.38 -3.00 -6.77
N SER A 142 2.88 -3.55 -5.65
CA SER A 142 2.80 -2.92 -4.33
C SER A 142 4.10 -2.21 -4.00
N HIS A 143 4.03 -0.98 -3.45
CA HIS A 143 5.22 -0.25 -3.00
C HIS A 143 4.95 0.50 -1.68
N PRO A 144 5.60 0.08 -0.57
CA PRO A 144 6.43 -1.14 -0.38
C PRO A 144 5.68 -2.44 -0.72
N THR A 145 6.44 -3.49 -1.06
CA THR A 145 5.86 -4.81 -1.28
C THR A 145 5.33 -5.42 0.03
N GLU A 146 4.64 -6.53 -0.05
CA GLU A 146 4.14 -7.29 1.10
C GLU A 146 5.29 -7.77 2.02
N TYR A 147 6.49 -7.97 1.47
CA TYR A 147 7.72 -8.27 2.21
C TYR A 147 8.42 -7.00 2.76
N GLY A 148 7.85 -5.83 2.58
CA GLY A 148 8.45 -4.56 2.98
C GLY A 148 9.66 -4.15 2.16
N THR A 149 9.90 -4.75 1.00
CA THR A 149 10.96 -4.35 0.07
C THR A 149 10.53 -3.16 -0.77
N LEU A 150 11.50 -2.46 -1.33
CA LEU A 150 11.28 -1.24 -2.11
C LEU A 150 11.72 -1.46 -3.56
N TYR A 151 10.91 -0.98 -4.50
CA TYR A 151 11.39 -0.74 -5.84
C TYR A 151 12.33 0.47 -5.83
N SER A 152 13.47 0.37 -6.48
CA SER A 152 14.30 1.53 -6.78
C SER A 152 13.66 2.36 -7.90
N ARG A 153 14.12 3.60 -8.06
CA ARG A 153 13.71 4.45 -9.17
C ARG A 153 13.96 3.77 -10.52
N SER A 154 15.12 3.15 -10.69
CA SER A 154 15.46 2.46 -11.93
C SER A 154 14.58 1.25 -12.24
N GLU A 155 14.15 0.49 -11.20
CA GLU A 155 13.20 -0.62 -11.37
C GLU A 155 11.81 -0.10 -11.78
N LEU A 156 11.33 0.99 -11.16
CA LEU A 156 10.06 1.62 -11.54
C LEU A 156 10.11 2.17 -12.98
N GLU A 157 11.19 2.85 -13.36
CA GLU A 157 11.38 3.37 -14.71
C GLU A 157 11.41 2.24 -15.75
N SER A 158 12.04 1.09 -15.41
CA SER A 158 12.10 -0.09 -16.27
C SER A 158 10.71 -0.71 -16.48
N LEU A 159 9.95 -0.94 -15.41
CA LEU A 159 8.57 -1.43 -15.49
C LEU A 159 7.67 -0.47 -16.28
N ALA A 160 7.77 0.83 -16.00
CA ALA A 160 7.03 1.85 -16.76
C ALA A 160 7.42 1.87 -18.25
N GLY A 161 8.69 1.59 -18.57
CA GLY A 161 9.18 1.45 -19.94
C GLY A 161 8.53 0.27 -20.66
N VAL A 162 8.45 -0.89 -20.01
CA VAL A 162 7.76 -2.07 -20.53
C VAL A 162 6.28 -1.76 -20.74
N CYS A 163 5.58 -1.25 -19.72
CA CYS A 163 4.16 -0.91 -19.80
C CYS A 163 3.85 0.04 -20.97
N ARG A 164 4.66 1.09 -21.15
CA ARG A 164 4.52 2.03 -22.27
C ARG A 164 4.69 1.35 -23.62
N SER A 165 5.65 0.41 -23.74
CA SER A 165 5.90 -0.29 -25.01
C SER A 165 4.71 -1.13 -25.47
N TYR A 166 3.93 -1.66 -24.51
CA TYR A 166 2.74 -2.47 -24.77
C TYR A 166 1.43 -1.68 -24.61
N GLN A 167 1.50 -0.39 -24.31
CA GLN A 167 0.33 0.49 -24.10
C GLN A 167 -0.63 0.01 -23.01
N ILE A 168 -0.10 -0.61 -21.96
CA ILE A 168 -0.84 -1.01 -20.79
C ILE A 168 -0.44 -0.14 -19.58
N PRO A 169 -1.37 0.21 -18.66
CA PRO A 169 -1.06 1.02 -17.51
C PRO A 169 -0.23 0.28 -16.47
N LEU A 170 0.66 1.02 -15.80
CA LEU A 170 1.30 0.63 -14.56
C LEU A 170 0.50 1.18 -13.37
N TYR A 171 -0.02 0.28 -12.54
CA TYR A 171 -0.77 0.59 -11.32
C TYR A 171 0.05 0.26 -10.08
N LEU A 172 0.25 1.24 -9.19
CA LEU A 172 0.98 1.06 -7.94
C LEU A 172 0.03 1.12 -6.74
N ASP A 173 -0.03 0.02 -6.00
CA ASP A 173 -0.64 -0.08 -4.68
C ASP A 173 0.28 0.57 -3.64
N GLY A 174 -0.15 1.70 -3.12
CA GLY A 174 0.56 2.49 -2.14
C GLY A 174 -0.02 2.41 -0.73
N ALA A 175 -0.58 1.26 -0.32
CA ALA A 175 -1.18 1.08 1.01
C ALA A 175 -0.24 1.53 2.16
N ARG A 176 1.07 1.36 1.98
CA ARG A 176 2.13 1.79 2.91
C ARG A 176 3.09 2.79 2.28
N LEU A 177 2.65 3.53 1.27
CA LEU A 177 3.51 4.41 0.47
C LEU A 177 4.30 5.40 1.34
N GLY A 178 3.67 6.00 2.34
CA GLY A 178 4.36 6.91 3.26
C GLY A 178 5.58 6.29 3.91
N TYR A 179 5.48 5.06 4.38
CA TYR A 179 6.61 4.34 4.99
C TYR A 179 7.72 4.04 3.97
N GLY A 180 7.35 3.69 2.74
CA GLY A 180 8.32 3.52 1.65
C GLY A 180 9.06 4.81 1.32
N LEU A 181 8.35 5.93 1.20
CA LEU A 181 8.92 7.25 0.90
C LEU A 181 9.85 7.78 2.00
N MET A 182 9.67 7.35 3.25
CA MET A 182 10.49 7.79 4.39
C MET A 182 11.53 6.77 4.82
N SER A 183 11.66 5.66 4.11
CA SER A 183 12.75 4.70 4.31
C SER A 183 14.11 5.32 4.03
N HIS A 184 15.13 4.98 4.83
CA HIS A 184 16.50 5.44 4.60
C HIS A 184 17.16 4.84 3.35
N GLU A 185 16.56 3.79 2.78
CA GLU A 185 17.10 3.08 1.61
C GLU A 185 16.37 3.45 0.30
N THR A 186 15.38 4.35 0.35
CA THR A 186 14.63 4.75 -0.85
C THR A 186 15.34 5.81 -1.67
N ASP A 187 15.27 5.69 -2.98
CA ASP A 187 15.58 6.74 -3.97
C ASP A 187 14.31 7.21 -4.71
N VAL A 188 13.13 6.76 -4.23
CA VAL A 188 11.82 7.06 -4.81
C VAL A 188 11.13 8.16 -4.02
N THR A 189 10.60 9.15 -4.73
CA THR A 189 9.78 10.23 -4.17
C THR A 189 8.39 10.19 -4.78
N LEU A 190 7.44 10.91 -4.19
CA LEU A 190 6.08 10.95 -4.72
C LEU A 190 6.01 11.49 -6.17
N PRO A 191 6.81 12.52 -6.57
CA PRO A 191 6.93 12.89 -7.98
C PRO A 191 7.44 11.76 -8.89
N VAL A 192 8.41 10.96 -8.45
CA VAL A 192 8.90 9.80 -9.22
C VAL A 192 7.81 8.75 -9.42
N VAL A 193 7.00 8.48 -8.38
CA VAL A 193 5.84 7.58 -8.51
C VAL A 193 4.85 8.12 -9.54
N ALA A 194 4.55 9.43 -9.49
CA ALA A 194 3.62 10.07 -10.42
C ALA A 194 4.15 10.09 -11.87
N GLU A 195 5.46 10.19 -12.07
CA GLU A 195 6.11 10.12 -13.39
C GLU A 195 6.04 8.72 -14.00
N CYS A 196 6.32 7.69 -13.17
CA CYS A 196 6.39 6.30 -13.61
C CYS A 196 5.02 5.63 -13.79
N CYS A 197 4.08 5.89 -12.90
CA CYS A 197 2.80 5.18 -12.85
C CYS A 197 1.70 5.93 -13.58
N ASP A 198 0.81 5.17 -14.24
CA ASP A 198 -0.41 5.71 -14.88
C ASP A 198 -1.50 5.96 -13.84
N VAL A 199 -1.53 5.13 -12.82
CA VAL A 199 -2.39 5.26 -11.65
C VAL A 199 -1.67 4.71 -10.43
N PHE A 200 -1.91 5.30 -9.28
CA PHE A 200 -1.45 4.78 -7.98
C PHE A 200 -2.40 5.26 -6.89
N TYR A 201 -2.30 4.67 -5.70
CA TYR A 201 -2.97 5.29 -4.57
C TYR A 201 -2.02 5.57 -3.41
N ILE A 202 -2.34 6.61 -2.66
CA ILE A 202 -1.66 7.02 -1.43
C ILE A 202 -2.47 6.47 -0.28
N GLY A 203 -1.91 5.52 0.45
CA GLY A 203 -2.54 4.91 1.61
C GLY A 203 -2.68 5.87 2.77
N GLY A 204 -3.90 6.05 3.27
CA GLY A 204 -4.18 6.80 4.49
C GLY A 204 -4.49 5.87 5.68
N THR A 205 -5.22 4.79 5.44
CA THR A 205 -5.67 3.86 6.48
C THR A 205 -4.54 3.36 7.39
N LYS A 206 -3.40 3.03 6.82
CA LYS A 206 -2.22 2.55 7.58
C LYS A 206 -1.31 3.69 8.04
N VAL A 207 -1.51 4.90 7.52
CA VAL A 207 -0.65 6.07 7.78
C VAL A 207 -1.43 7.14 8.54
N GLY A 208 -2.04 6.74 9.65
CA GLY A 208 -2.66 7.63 10.62
C GLY A 208 -4.07 8.11 10.31
N ALA A 209 -4.74 7.69 9.23
CA ALA A 209 -6.15 7.97 9.00
C ALA A 209 -7.07 6.91 9.65
N LEU A 210 -8.33 7.26 9.92
CA LEU A 210 -9.37 6.28 10.31
C LEU A 210 -9.66 5.30 9.18
N CYS A 211 -9.67 5.80 7.96
CA CYS A 211 -9.89 5.07 6.74
C CYS A 211 -9.57 5.98 5.55
N GLY A 212 -9.29 5.40 4.41
CA GLY A 212 -9.19 6.15 3.16
C GLY A 212 -7.90 5.96 2.41
N GLU A 213 -8.07 5.97 1.09
CA GLU A 213 -7.02 5.89 0.09
C GLU A 213 -7.25 6.98 -0.95
N ALA A 214 -6.20 7.68 -1.35
CA ALA A 214 -6.27 8.68 -2.40
C ALA A 214 -5.75 8.10 -3.72
N VAL A 215 -6.65 7.76 -4.63
CA VAL A 215 -6.29 7.31 -5.98
C VAL A 215 -5.90 8.51 -6.81
N VAL A 216 -4.76 8.40 -7.50
CA VAL A 216 -4.17 9.44 -8.34
C VAL A 216 -4.00 8.89 -9.76
N PHE A 217 -4.72 9.44 -10.70
CA PHE A 217 -4.57 9.19 -12.13
C PHE A 217 -3.67 10.28 -12.72
N THR A 218 -2.51 9.92 -13.24
CA THR A 218 -1.43 10.89 -13.54
C THR A 218 -1.45 11.44 -14.96
N LYS A 219 -2.20 10.80 -15.88
CA LYS A 219 -2.14 11.10 -17.31
C LYS A 219 -3.51 11.49 -17.89
N GLN A 220 -4.36 12.11 -17.06
CA GLN A 220 -5.75 12.43 -17.44
C GLN A 220 -6.49 11.18 -17.95
N ASN A 221 -6.18 10.05 -17.33
CA ASN A 221 -6.64 8.72 -17.72
C ASN A 221 -7.67 8.14 -16.76
N MET A 222 -8.25 8.97 -15.88
CA MET A 222 -9.36 8.52 -15.05
C MET A 222 -10.51 8.04 -15.95
N PRO A 223 -11.02 6.83 -15.75
CA PRO A 223 -12.07 6.26 -16.59
C PRO A 223 -13.28 7.19 -16.73
N LYS A 224 -13.81 7.30 -17.94
CA LYS A 224 -15.01 8.10 -18.17
C LYS A 224 -16.15 7.61 -17.28
N HIS A 225 -16.82 8.53 -16.58
CA HIS A 225 -17.87 8.22 -15.59
C HIS A 225 -17.39 7.43 -14.36
N PHE A 226 -16.12 7.57 -13.97
CA PHE A 226 -15.54 6.88 -12.81
C PHE A 226 -16.42 6.99 -11.56
N MET A 227 -16.89 8.20 -11.20
CA MET A 227 -17.79 8.42 -10.06
C MET A 227 -19.08 7.57 -10.15
N THR A 228 -19.62 7.36 -11.35
CA THR A 228 -20.81 6.51 -11.55
C THR A 228 -20.48 5.05 -11.27
N MET A 229 -19.31 4.58 -11.71
CA MET A 229 -18.86 3.21 -11.47
C MET A 229 -18.52 2.97 -9.99
N VAL A 230 -17.89 3.95 -9.32
CA VAL A 230 -17.71 3.94 -7.85
C VAL A 230 -19.05 3.86 -7.12
N LYS A 231 -20.05 4.63 -7.54
CA LYS A 231 -21.41 4.57 -6.97
C LYS A 231 -22.06 3.20 -7.18
N GLN A 232 -21.87 2.60 -8.35
CA GLN A 232 -22.39 1.28 -8.68
C GLN A 232 -21.80 0.17 -7.80
N SER A 233 -20.52 0.26 -7.45
CA SER A 233 -19.84 -0.65 -6.49
C SER A 233 -20.21 -0.37 -5.02
N GLY A 234 -21.08 0.59 -4.72
CA GLY A 234 -21.40 0.97 -3.34
C GLY A 234 -20.27 1.73 -2.62
N ALA A 235 -19.23 2.12 -3.34
CA ALA A 235 -18.00 2.72 -2.80
C ALA A 235 -18.05 4.24 -2.62
N LEU A 236 -19.14 4.91 -3.04
CA LEU A 236 -19.26 6.36 -3.01
C LEU A 236 -19.91 6.83 -1.71
N LEU A 237 -19.13 7.45 -0.82
CA LEU A 237 -19.62 8.01 0.43
C LEU A 237 -20.45 9.28 0.21
N ALA A 238 -21.67 9.32 0.77
CA ALA A 238 -22.47 10.55 0.79
C ALA A 238 -21.77 11.67 1.56
N LYS A 239 -21.12 11.35 2.69
CA LYS A 239 -20.29 12.27 3.46
C LYS A 239 -18.81 12.14 3.05
N GLY A 240 -18.50 12.37 1.77
CA GLY A 240 -17.14 12.28 1.22
C GLY A 240 -16.12 13.16 1.93
N ARG A 241 -16.59 14.25 2.59
CA ARG A 241 -15.77 15.09 3.48
C ARG A 241 -14.97 14.30 4.52
N LEU A 242 -15.46 13.12 4.95
CA LEU A 242 -14.75 12.26 5.90
C LEU A 242 -13.35 11.91 5.37
N LEU A 243 -13.25 11.54 4.11
CA LEU A 243 -11.95 11.25 3.47
C LEU A 243 -11.18 12.54 3.17
N GLY A 244 -11.88 13.56 2.64
CA GLY A 244 -11.26 14.84 2.31
C GLY A 244 -10.59 15.52 3.49
N ILE A 245 -11.24 15.59 4.66
CA ILE A 245 -10.66 16.18 5.87
C ILE A 245 -9.42 15.44 6.33
N GLN A 246 -9.41 14.10 6.27
CA GLN A 246 -8.28 13.29 6.68
C GLN A 246 -7.08 13.53 5.77
N PHE A 247 -7.26 13.47 4.45
CA PHE A 247 -6.16 13.75 3.51
C PHE A 247 -5.74 15.23 3.50
N ASP A 248 -6.68 16.17 3.69
CA ASP A 248 -6.34 17.59 3.86
C ASP A 248 -5.43 17.79 5.08
N THR A 249 -5.71 17.11 6.17
CA THR A 249 -4.88 17.15 7.39
C THR A 249 -3.54 16.48 7.19
N LEU A 250 -3.51 15.28 6.60
CA LEU A 250 -2.28 14.53 6.34
C LEU A 250 -1.30 15.30 5.44
N PHE A 251 -1.81 16.03 4.45
CA PHE A 251 -0.98 16.84 3.54
C PHE A 251 -0.87 18.33 3.97
N THR A 252 -1.20 18.65 5.23
CA THR A 252 -0.91 19.93 5.86
C THR A 252 0.36 19.80 6.70
N ASP A 253 1.26 20.77 6.58
CA ASP A 253 2.50 20.87 7.38
C ASP A 253 3.33 19.56 7.39
N ASN A 254 3.36 18.85 6.27
CA ASN A 254 4.10 17.60 6.08
C ASN A 254 3.72 16.44 7.03
N LEU A 255 2.55 16.47 7.67
CA LEU A 255 2.16 15.47 8.66
C LEU A 255 2.27 14.03 8.12
N TYR A 256 1.90 13.77 6.85
CA TYR A 256 2.00 12.45 6.22
C TYR A 256 3.41 11.88 6.27
N TYR A 257 4.40 12.72 6.01
CA TYR A 257 5.81 12.36 6.04
C TYR A 257 6.36 12.26 7.47
N GLU A 258 5.95 13.17 8.37
CA GLU A 258 6.37 13.14 9.77
C GLU A 258 5.97 11.84 10.48
N ILE A 259 4.71 11.44 10.37
CA ILE A 259 4.21 10.20 10.98
C ILE A 259 4.79 8.95 10.31
N SER A 260 5.09 9.03 9.01
CA SER A 260 5.76 7.94 8.30
C SER A 260 7.22 7.79 8.75
N SER A 261 7.95 8.90 8.88
CA SER A 261 9.32 8.93 9.39
C SER A 261 9.39 8.34 10.80
N HIS A 262 8.46 8.75 11.69
CA HIS A 262 8.37 8.20 13.04
C HIS A 262 8.24 6.66 13.03
N ALA A 263 7.35 6.11 12.20
CA ALA A 263 7.18 4.65 12.12
C ALA A 263 8.45 3.93 11.63
N ILE A 264 9.21 4.54 10.69
CA ILE A 264 10.49 4.02 10.23
C ILE A 264 11.55 4.08 11.34
N GLU A 265 11.64 5.18 12.09
CA GLU A 265 12.54 5.28 13.25
C GLU A 265 12.24 4.17 14.28
N MET A 266 10.97 3.92 14.57
CA MET A 266 10.56 2.84 15.48
C MET A 266 10.91 1.45 14.90
N ALA A 267 10.80 1.26 13.58
CA ALA A 267 11.22 0.02 12.94
C ALA A 267 12.74 -0.22 13.05
N GLU A 268 13.54 0.84 12.94
CA GLU A 268 15.00 0.74 13.13
C GLU A 268 15.37 0.38 14.58
N GLU A 269 14.70 0.98 15.57
CA GLU A 269 14.90 0.60 16.97
C GLU A 269 14.48 -0.87 17.23
N LEU A 270 13.39 -1.32 16.60
CA LEU A 270 12.94 -2.70 16.67
C LEU A 270 13.94 -3.66 16.01
N LYS A 271 14.48 -3.33 14.85
CA LYS A 271 15.57 -4.12 14.19
C LYS A 271 16.80 -4.23 15.09
N LYS A 272 17.19 -3.11 15.68
CA LYS A 272 18.32 -3.07 16.61
C LYS A 272 18.10 -4.00 17.81
N LEU A 273 16.91 -3.95 18.42
CA LEU A 273 16.52 -4.87 19.49
C LEU A 273 16.65 -6.34 19.07
N PHE A 274 16.11 -6.72 17.93
CA PHE A 274 16.17 -8.09 17.44
C PHE A 274 17.61 -8.55 17.17
N ARG A 275 18.48 -7.69 16.61
CA ARG A 275 19.90 -7.98 16.42
C ARG A 275 20.63 -8.17 17.76
N GLU A 276 20.39 -7.30 18.76
CA GLU A 276 20.97 -7.40 20.09
C GLU A 276 20.56 -8.68 20.81
N LYS A 277 19.35 -9.19 20.55
CA LYS A 277 18.84 -10.45 21.08
C LYS A 277 19.25 -11.68 20.27
N GLY A 278 19.96 -11.50 19.15
CA GLY A 278 20.44 -12.58 18.32
C GLY A 278 19.38 -13.23 17.42
N PHE A 279 18.23 -12.57 17.22
CA PHE A 279 17.19 -13.08 16.31
C PHE A 279 17.67 -13.03 14.87
N ARG A 280 17.31 -14.07 14.12
CA ARG A 280 17.58 -14.19 12.69
C ARG A 280 16.45 -13.53 11.90
N PHE A 281 16.81 -12.61 11.00
CA PHE A 281 15.85 -12.05 10.07
C PHE A 281 15.58 -13.02 8.92
N TYR A 282 14.32 -13.17 8.54
CA TYR A 282 13.92 -13.83 7.30
C TYR A 282 14.30 -12.95 6.10
N LEU A 283 13.98 -11.67 6.22
CA LEU A 283 14.34 -10.61 5.30
C LEU A 283 14.58 -9.33 6.10
N GLU A 284 15.67 -8.63 5.83
CA GLU A 284 15.87 -7.29 6.39
C GLU A 284 15.08 -6.26 5.59
N SER A 285 13.89 -5.92 6.09
CA SER A 285 13.03 -4.92 5.45
C SER A 285 13.48 -3.50 5.83
N PRO A 286 13.59 -2.59 4.87
CA PRO A 286 13.90 -1.19 5.14
C PRO A 286 12.65 -0.36 5.51
N THR A 287 11.51 -1.00 5.77
CA THR A 287 10.24 -0.33 6.05
C THR A 287 9.72 -0.63 7.46
N ASN A 288 8.48 -0.27 7.73
CA ASN A 288 7.83 -0.46 9.02
C ASN A 288 7.49 -1.92 9.37
N GLN A 289 7.66 -2.85 8.46
CA GLN A 289 7.40 -4.28 8.66
C GLN A 289 8.71 -5.04 8.86
N GLN A 290 8.86 -5.79 9.96
CA GLN A 290 10.06 -6.56 10.26
C GLN A 290 9.73 -8.04 10.34
N PHE A 291 10.50 -8.87 9.65
CA PHE A 291 10.27 -10.30 9.50
C PHE A 291 11.38 -11.07 10.20
N VAL A 292 11.05 -11.74 11.28
CA VAL A 292 12.00 -12.52 12.09
C VAL A 292 11.58 -13.99 12.16
N ILE A 293 12.58 -14.85 12.27
CA ILE A 293 12.40 -16.28 12.43
C ILE A 293 12.45 -16.59 13.93
N LEU A 294 11.37 -17.12 14.48
CA LEU A 294 11.27 -17.54 15.86
C LEU A 294 11.17 -19.06 15.98
N GLU A 295 11.78 -19.64 17.02
CA GLU A 295 11.47 -21.00 17.45
C GLU A 295 10.00 -21.07 17.87
N ASN A 296 9.30 -22.15 17.51
CA ASN A 296 7.87 -22.29 17.76
C ASN A 296 7.52 -22.18 19.26
N ASP A 297 8.31 -22.77 20.16
CA ASP A 297 8.11 -22.70 21.60
C ASP A 297 8.28 -21.26 22.15
N LEU A 298 9.22 -20.51 21.60
CA LEU A 298 9.40 -19.10 21.96
C LEU A 298 8.23 -18.25 21.41
N MET A 299 7.83 -18.50 20.18
CA MET A 299 6.70 -17.82 19.55
C MET A 299 5.42 -17.98 20.38
N GLU A 300 5.08 -19.22 20.79
CA GLU A 300 3.89 -19.50 21.61
C GLU A 300 3.92 -18.73 22.95
N ARG A 301 5.06 -18.76 23.67
CA ARG A 301 5.20 -18.01 24.93
C ARG A 301 5.12 -16.50 24.73
N LEU A 302 5.72 -15.98 23.65
CA LEU A 302 5.71 -14.55 23.37
C LEU A 302 4.30 -14.06 23.01
N GLN A 303 3.51 -14.86 22.28
CA GLN A 303 2.12 -14.54 21.91
C GLN A 303 1.18 -14.36 23.10
N GLU A 304 1.52 -14.88 24.29
CA GLU A 304 0.73 -14.64 25.49
C GLU A 304 0.76 -13.18 25.96
N GLN A 305 1.78 -12.43 25.56
CA GLN A 305 2.02 -11.07 26.04
C GLN A 305 2.15 -10.03 24.92
N VAL A 306 2.53 -10.46 23.72
CA VAL A 306 2.78 -9.60 22.56
C VAL A 306 2.00 -10.10 21.35
N ALA A 307 1.20 -9.23 20.75
CA ALA A 307 0.54 -9.51 19.49
C ALA A 307 1.49 -9.17 18.31
N PHE A 308 1.67 -10.12 17.42
CA PHE A 308 2.36 -10.03 16.14
C PHE A 308 1.73 -10.97 15.13
N SER A 309 2.01 -10.82 13.83
CA SER A 309 1.38 -11.63 12.80
C SER A 309 2.20 -12.87 12.46
N PHE A 310 1.55 -14.01 12.28
CA PHE A 310 2.11 -15.13 11.53
C PHE A 310 2.37 -14.67 10.09
N TRP A 311 3.52 -15.09 9.53
CA TRP A 311 3.83 -14.82 8.14
C TRP A 311 3.84 -16.09 7.31
N GLU A 312 4.79 -16.98 7.58
CA GLU A 312 4.87 -18.29 6.92
C GLU A 312 5.62 -19.31 7.77
N LYS A 313 5.42 -20.58 7.49
CA LYS A 313 6.22 -21.65 8.10
C LYS A 313 7.64 -21.61 7.50
N TYR A 314 8.67 -21.55 8.37
CA TYR A 314 10.07 -21.58 7.93
C TYR A 314 10.58 -23.02 7.76
N ASP A 315 10.47 -23.83 8.83
CA ASP A 315 10.77 -25.26 8.88
C ASP A 315 9.87 -25.97 9.92
N GLU A 316 10.27 -27.17 10.42
CA GLU A 316 9.46 -27.89 11.40
C GLU A 316 9.43 -27.19 12.77
N ASP A 317 10.53 -26.56 13.17
CA ASP A 317 10.74 -25.99 14.49
C ASP A 317 10.63 -24.46 14.52
N HIS A 318 10.55 -23.80 13.36
CA HIS A 318 10.59 -22.34 13.25
C HIS A 318 9.47 -21.78 12.37
N THR A 319 9.03 -20.61 12.77
CA THR A 319 8.02 -19.81 12.05
C THR A 319 8.56 -18.39 11.77
N VAL A 320 8.30 -17.91 10.56
CA VAL A 320 8.48 -16.48 10.23
C VAL A 320 7.30 -15.71 10.79
N VAL A 321 7.59 -14.69 11.58
CA VAL A 321 6.59 -13.77 12.12
C VAL A 321 6.89 -12.34 11.69
N ARG A 322 5.83 -11.54 11.56
CA ARG A 322 5.94 -10.14 11.20
C ARG A 322 5.57 -9.24 12.37
N PHE A 323 6.46 -8.32 12.69
CA PHE A 323 6.21 -7.18 13.57
C PHE A 323 6.05 -5.93 12.72
N ALA A 324 5.03 -5.13 12.98
CA ALA A 324 4.77 -3.87 12.27
C ALA A 324 4.79 -2.69 13.25
N THR A 325 5.57 -1.67 12.93
CA THR A 325 5.48 -0.37 13.59
C THR A 325 4.51 0.54 12.85
N SER A 326 4.01 1.56 13.51
CA SER A 326 3.06 2.50 12.95
C SER A 326 3.29 3.92 13.49
N TRP A 327 2.44 4.84 13.06
CA TRP A 327 2.39 6.21 13.57
C TRP A 327 2.22 6.30 15.09
N SER A 328 1.70 5.27 15.73
CA SER A 328 1.39 5.24 17.17
C SER A 328 2.37 4.41 18.00
N THR A 329 3.31 3.71 17.38
CA THR A 329 4.32 2.93 18.09
C THR A 329 5.25 3.86 18.86
N THR A 330 5.48 3.56 20.14
CA THR A 330 6.33 4.38 21.01
C THR A 330 7.66 3.69 21.32
N LYS A 331 8.64 4.45 21.82
CA LYS A 331 9.89 3.88 22.33
C LYS A 331 9.64 3.01 23.56
N GLU A 332 8.66 3.37 24.36
CA GLU A 332 8.23 2.62 25.54
C GLU A 332 7.69 1.24 25.16
N ASP A 333 6.98 1.12 24.04
CA ASP A 333 6.55 -0.19 23.51
C ASP A 333 7.74 -1.09 23.15
N ILE A 334 8.78 -0.53 22.55
CA ILE A 334 10.00 -1.26 22.19
C ILE A 334 10.80 -1.66 23.44
N GLU A 335 10.91 -0.78 24.44
CA GLU A 335 11.56 -1.13 25.71
C GLU A 335 10.76 -2.21 26.47
N GLN A 336 9.44 -2.15 26.48
CA GLN A 336 8.62 -3.21 27.05
C GLN A 336 8.85 -4.55 26.35
N LEU A 337 8.95 -4.56 25.01
CA LEU A 337 9.31 -5.77 24.25
C LEU A 337 10.71 -6.27 24.65
N ARG A 338 11.69 -5.36 24.81
CA ARG A 338 13.05 -5.68 25.26
C ARG A 338 13.06 -6.40 26.61
N GLU A 339 12.29 -5.90 27.57
CA GLU A 339 12.16 -6.51 28.90
C GLU A 339 11.53 -7.89 28.83
N LEU A 340 10.45 -8.05 28.05
CA LEU A 340 9.79 -9.35 27.85
C LEU A 340 10.75 -10.37 27.27
N LEU A 341 11.47 -10.03 26.20
CA LEU A 341 12.45 -10.90 25.56
C LEU A 341 13.68 -11.21 26.45
N SER A 342 13.94 -10.41 27.47
CA SER A 342 15.05 -10.66 28.42
C SER A 342 14.66 -11.67 29.50
N ASN A 343 13.37 -11.88 29.73
CA ASN A 343 12.84 -12.73 30.79
C ASN A 343 12.38 -14.11 30.23
N MET A 344 12.52 -14.34 28.93
CA MET A 344 12.18 -15.59 28.23
C MET A 344 13.42 -16.43 27.94
#